data_40febbea6d5760bb7c6e86479d443671
#
_entry.id   40febbea6d5760bb7c6e86479d443671
#
_cell.length_a   1.000
_cell.length_b   1.000
_cell.length_c   1.000
_cell.angle_alpha   90.00
_cell.angle_beta   90.00
_cell.angle_gamma   90.00
#
_symmetry.space_group_name_H-M   'P 1'
#
loop_
_entity.id
_entity.type
_entity.pdbx_description
1 polymer ?
#
loop_
_entity_poly.entity_id
_entity_poly.type
_entity_poly.pdbx_seq_one_letter_code
_entity_poly.pdbx_strand_id
1 'polypeptide(L)'
;GITPTKWQHSQLPEVYKPKVKIIHEGIDTKFCSPDPSGKRPGLILDDVKLNLPEGTEIITYVSRGFEIYRGFPYFMDAIRLVLQRRPKAHVIVVGKDRICYGAQLKDTTYLKEEEKKGGYDTNRVHFVGLRNRGDYQKILRASSCHVYLTRPFVLSWSFLEAMSFGCPIVGSKTPPVEEVMEDGVNGLLAEFRSPYHIARKIEEHLDNPERGRLLGQRARETVQERFELYKCMRAQEDLMYSLVR
;
A
#
# COMPACT_ATOMS: atom_id res chain seq x y z
N GLY A 1 -8.78 26.55 -2.44
CA GLY A 1 -8.67 25.21 -1.84
C GLY A 1 -7.46 24.44 -2.33
N ILE A 2 -7.18 23.31 -1.69
CA ILE A 2 -6.13 22.36 -2.10
C ILE A 2 -6.71 20.95 -2.25
N THR A 3 -6.06 20.14 -3.08
CA THR A 3 -6.34 18.69 -3.24
C THR A 3 -5.03 17.96 -3.49
N PRO A 4 -4.86 16.72 -2.98
CA PRO A 4 -3.54 16.07 -3.01
C PRO A 4 -3.12 15.52 -4.37
N THR A 5 -4.06 15.23 -5.30
CA THR A 5 -3.74 14.57 -6.56
C THR A 5 -4.44 15.20 -7.76
N LYS A 6 -3.87 15.04 -8.96
CA LYS A 6 -4.48 15.47 -10.22
C LYS A 6 -5.79 14.74 -10.47
N TRP A 7 -5.82 13.43 -10.16
CA TRP A 7 -7.03 12.64 -10.30
C TRP A 7 -8.18 13.21 -9.43
N GLN A 8 -7.93 13.50 -8.15
CA GLN A 8 -8.95 14.11 -7.29
C GLN A 8 -9.37 15.49 -7.81
N HIS A 9 -8.43 16.30 -8.28
CA HIS A 9 -8.73 17.60 -8.91
C HIS A 9 -9.63 17.42 -10.13
N SER A 10 -9.40 16.41 -10.97
CA SER A 10 -10.21 16.14 -12.16
C SER A 10 -11.67 15.79 -11.83
N GLN A 11 -11.94 15.29 -10.63
CA GLN A 11 -13.29 14.94 -10.17
C GLN A 11 -14.10 16.15 -9.68
N LEU A 12 -13.48 17.32 -9.55
CA LEU A 12 -14.18 18.55 -9.16
C LEU A 12 -15.04 19.10 -10.32
N PRO A 13 -16.19 19.73 -10.00
CA PRO A 13 -16.91 20.50 -11.01
C PRO A 13 -16.03 21.60 -11.62
N GLU A 14 -16.17 21.85 -12.92
CA GLU A 14 -15.30 22.77 -13.68
C GLU A 14 -15.18 24.17 -13.02
N VAL A 15 -16.29 24.68 -12.46
CA VAL A 15 -16.33 25.99 -11.78
C VAL A 15 -15.41 26.10 -10.56
N TYR A 16 -15.03 24.97 -9.95
CA TYR A 16 -14.14 24.96 -8.78
C TYR A 16 -12.68 24.66 -9.13
N LYS A 17 -12.40 24.00 -10.25
CA LYS A 17 -11.03 23.62 -10.65
C LYS A 17 -10.05 24.80 -10.64
N PRO A 18 -10.37 26.00 -11.18
CA PRO A 18 -9.43 27.12 -11.13
C PRO A 18 -9.11 27.64 -9.71
N LYS A 19 -9.98 27.34 -8.73
CA LYS A 19 -9.86 27.79 -7.34
C LYS A 19 -9.17 26.77 -6.44
N VAL A 20 -8.78 25.61 -6.99
CA VAL A 20 -8.16 24.51 -6.23
C VAL A 20 -6.77 24.20 -6.77
N LYS A 21 -5.76 24.28 -5.91
CA LYS A 21 -4.39 23.91 -6.24
C LYS A 21 -4.13 22.44 -5.90
N ILE A 22 -3.27 21.81 -6.69
CA ILE A 22 -2.86 20.41 -6.44
C ILE A 22 -1.60 20.46 -5.60
N ILE A 23 -1.76 20.20 -4.30
CA ILE A 23 -0.66 20.18 -3.34
C ILE A 23 -0.93 19.01 -2.38
N HIS A 24 0.01 18.05 -2.31
CA HIS A 24 -0.05 16.91 -1.40
C HIS A 24 0.40 17.32 0.01
N GLU A 25 -0.05 16.60 1.04
CA GLU A 25 0.34 16.83 2.44
C GLU A 25 1.80 16.47 2.72
N GLY A 26 2.39 15.61 1.90
CA GLY A 26 3.76 15.16 2.01
C GLY A 26 3.93 13.84 2.77
N ILE A 27 5.07 13.20 2.53
CA ILE A 27 5.50 11.95 3.17
C ILE A 27 6.84 12.17 3.85
N ASP A 28 6.95 11.79 5.11
CA ASP A 28 8.21 11.80 5.86
C ASP A 28 9.16 10.72 5.31
N THR A 29 9.92 11.06 4.28
CA THR A 29 10.84 10.14 3.59
C THR A 29 12.08 9.78 4.40
N LYS A 30 12.30 10.46 5.54
CA LYS A 30 13.37 10.12 6.50
C LYS A 30 12.91 8.98 7.38
N PHE A 31 11.71 9.06 7.92
CA PHE A 31 11.09 7.97 8.67
C PHE A 31 10.74 6.80 7.75
N CYS A 32 10.03 7.05 6.65
CA CYS A 32 9.68 6.05 5.64
C CYS A 32 10.89 5.80 4.74
N SER A 33 11.88 5.07 5.24
CA SER A 33 13.12 4.75 4.52
C SER A 33 13.42 3.26 4.57
N PRO A 34 14.06 2.70 3.52
CA PRO A 34 14.55 1.33 3.51
C PRO A 34 15.43 1.01 4.73
N ASP A 35 15.69 -0.26 4.96
CA ASP A 35 16.64 -0.65 5.99
C ASP A 35 18.05 -0.12 5.64
N PRO A 36 18.77 0.51 6.61
CA PRO A 36 20.09 1.08 6.35
C PRO A 36 21.14 0.06 5.89
N SER A 37 20.97 -1.23 6.21
CA SER A 37 21.87 -2.30 5.77
C SER A 37 21.75 -2.59 4.26
N GLY A 38 20.73 -2.05 3.59
CA GLY A 38 20.40 -2.36 2.19
C GLY A 38 19.83 -3.76 1.98
N LYS A 39 19.65 -4.54 3.04
CA LYS A 39 19.05 -5.88 3.03
C LYS A 39 17.61 -5.82 3.51
N ARG A 40 16.83 -6.83 3.14
CA ARG A 40 15.50 -7.03 3.71
C ARG A 40 15.64 -7.80 5.03
N PRO A 41 15.29 -7.18 6.18
CA PRO A 41 15.39 -7.85 7.47
C PRO A 41 14.32 -8.93 7.63
N GLY A 42 14.50 -9.82 8.60
CA GLY A 42 13.41 -10.62 9.14
C GLY A 42 12.38 -9.74 9.87
N LEU A 43 11.24 -10.32 10.24
CA LEU A 43 10.17 -9.60 10.94
C LEU A 43 9.91 -10.22 12.31
N ILE A 44 10.10 -9.42 13.36
CA ILE A 44 9.77 -9.79 14.74
C ILE A 44 8.73 -8.80 15.28
N LEU A 45 7.58 -9.35 15.71
CA LEU A 45 6.50 -8.63 16.38
C LEU A 45 6.15 -9.39 17.66
N ASP A 46 6.67 -8.93 18.79
CA ASP A 46 6.64 -9.66 20.07
C ASP A 46 5.24 -9.80 20.66
N ASP A 47 4.41 -8.75 20.50
CA ASP A 47 3.03 -8.69 21.03
C ASP A 47 2.09 -9.74 20.39
N VAL A 48 2.38 -10.15 19.16
CA VAL A 48 1.65 -11.21 18.44
C VAL A 48 2.48 -12.49 18.29
N LYS A 49 3.62 -12.59 18.96
CA LYS A 49 4.54 -13.74 18.95
C LYS A 49 4.93 -14.19 17.53
N LEU A 50 5.11 -13.24 16.63
CA LEU A 50 5.50 -13.50 15.25
C LEU A 50 7.01 -13.32 15.10
N ASN A 51 7.67 -14.35 14.59
CA ASN A 51 9.10 -14.32 14.26
C ASN A 51 9.32 -14.98 12.90
N LEU A 52 9.58 -14.15 11.89
CA LEU A 52 9.88 -14.58 10.52
C LEU A 52 11.35 -14.24 10.22
N PRO A 53 12.22 -15.25 9.99
CA PRO A 53 13.63 -15.02 9.75
C PRO A 53 13.90 -14.27 8.44
N GLU A 54 15.11 -13.74 8.31
CA GLU A 54 15.63 -13.19 7.05
C GLU A 54 15.50 -14.21 5.93
N GLY A 55 15.14 -13.75 4.73
CA GLY A 55 14.90 -14.60 3.56
C GLY A 55 13.49 -15.18 3.46
N THR A 56 12.62 -14.98 4.46
CA THR A 56 11.21 -15.33 4.34
C THR A 56 10.52 -14.46 3.28
N GLU A 57 9.69 -15.07 2.43
CA GLU A 57 8.82 -14.33 1.49
C GLU A 57 7.67 -13.71 2.28
N ILE A 58 7.70 -12.39 2.49
CA ILE A 58 6.69 -11.66 3.25
C ILE A 58 5.85 -10.78 2.32
N ILE A 59 4.58 -11.12 2.18
CA ILE A 59 3.60 -10.32 1.45
C ILE A 59 2.88 -9.43 2.44
N THR A 60 2.80 -8.13 2.20
CA THR A 60 2.17 -7.18 3.11
C THR A 60 0.96 -6.50 2.48
N TYR A 61 -0.06 -6.29 3.29
CA TYR A 61 -1.23 -5.47 2.95
C TYR A 61 -1.54 -4.55 4.13
N VAL A 62 -1.71 -3.26 3.85
CA VAL A 62 -2.00 -2.25 4.87
C VAL A 62 -3.25 -1.47 4.51
N SER A 63 -4.23 -1.49 5.41
CA SER A 63 -5.44 -0.68 5.27
C SER A 63 -5.98 -0.27 6.65
N ARG A 64 -6.65 0.87 6.73
CA ARG A 64 -7.32 1.31 7.97
C ARG A 64 -8.46 0.37 8.37
N GLY A 65 -9.13 -0.22 7.38
CA GLY A 65 -10.23 -1.17 7.55
C GLY A 65 -10.27 -2.15 6.39
N PHE A 66 -10.90 -3.29 6.62
CA PHE A 66 -11.03 -4.35 5.62
C PHE A 66 -12.32 -4.18 4.85
N GLU A 67 -12.21 -3.75 3.59
CA GLU A 67 -13.37 -3.33 2.81
C GLU A 67 -13.16 -3.47 1.30
N ILE A 68 -14.27 -3.44 0.56
CA ILE A 68 -14.28 -3.60 -0.90
C ILE A 68 -13.58 -2.43 -1.61
N TYR A 69 -13.62 -1.21 -1.05
CA TYR A 69 -12.97 -0.02 -1.64
C TYR A 69 -11.46 -0.17 -1.71
N ARG A 70 -10.87 -0.85 -0.73
CA ARG A 70 -9.43 -1.17 -0.66
C ARG A 70 -9.11 -2.58 -1.13
N GLY A 71 -10.08 -3.23 -1.79
CA GLY A 71 -9.85 -4.51 -2.48
C GLY A 71 -9.57 -5.70 -1.56
N PHE A 72 -9.90 -5.61 -0.26
CA PHE A 72 -9.59 -6.67 0.70
C PHE A 72 -10.08 -8.06 0.28
N PRO A 73 -11.34 -8.26 -0.20
CA PRO A 73 -11.77 -9.58 -0.66
C PRO A 73 -10.95 -10.09 -1.86
N TYR A 74 -10.62 -9.21 -2.82
CA TYR A 74 -9.82 -9.59 -3.99
C TYR A 74 -8.37 -9.92 -3.60
N PHE A 75 -7.82 -9.21 -2.62
CA PHE A 75 -6.53 -9.52 -2.02
C PHE A 75 -6.55 -10.91 -1.38
N MET A 76 -7.54 -11.23 -0.54
CA MET A 76 -7.65 -12.53 0.12
C MET A 76 -7.81 -13.68 -0.89
N ASP A 77 -8.58 -13.48 -1.95
CA ASP A 77 -8.68 -14.45 -3.03
C ASP A 77 -7.35 -14.64 -3.77
N ALA A 78 -6.59 -13.58 -4.01
CA ALA A 78 -5.26 -13.67 -4.60
C ALA A 78 -4.28 -14.42 -3.69
N ILE A 79 -4.33 -14.16 -2.37
CA ILE A 79 -3.48 -14.82 -1.38
C ILE A 79 -3.75 -16.33 -1.32
N ARG A 80 -5.00 -16.78 -1.44
CA ARG A 80 -5.30 -18.22 -1.55
C ARG A 80 -4.54 -18.87 -2.70
N LEU A 81 -4.50 -18.22 -3.86
CA LEU A 81 -3.77 -18.71 -5.03
C LEU A 81 -2.26 -18.72 -4.82
N VAL A 82 -1.71 -17.65 -4.25
CA VAL A 82 -0.27 -17.53 -3.99
C VAL A 82 0.20 -18.57 -2.97
N LEU A 83 -0.49 -18.71 -1.84
CA LEU A 83 -0.10 -19.63 -0.77
C LEU A 83 -0.17 -21.11 -1.17
N GLN A 84 -1.01 -21.49 -2.15
CA GLN A 84 -1.02 -22.83 -2.73
C GLN A 84 0.26 -23.15 -3.51
N ARG A 85 0.87 -22.14 -4.15
CA ARG A 85 2.04 -22.32 -5.01
C ARG A 85 3.35 -22.00 -4.29
N ARG A 86 3.28 -21.25 -3.16
CA ARG A 86 4.43 -20.78 -2.40
C ARG A 86 4.32 -21.18 -0.93
N PRO A 87 4.82 -22.38 -0.59
CA PRO A 87 4.69 -22.94 0.77
C PRO A 87 5.49 -22.17 1.84
N LYS A 88 6.47 -21.36 1.43
CA LYS A 88 7.31 -20.55 2.33
C LYS A 88 6.83 -19.10 2.47
N ALA A 89 5.80 -18.69 1.74
CA ALA A 89 5.31 -17.32 1.82
C ALA A 89 4.43 -17.11 3.05
N HIS A 90 4.63 -15.97 3.72
CA HIS A 90 3.81 -15.47 4.80
C HIS A 90 3.14 -14.15 4.41
N VAL A 91 1.97 -13.89 4.96
CA VAL A 91 1.17 -12.70 4.66
C VAL A 91 0.93 -11.92 5.94
N ILE A 92 1.27 -10.65 5.94
CA ILE A 92 1.04 -9.72 7.05
C ILE A 92 -0.04 -8.73 6.66
N VAL A 93 -1.16 -8.78 7.36
CA VAL A 93 -2.33 -7.92 7.14
C VAL A 93 -2.45 -6.93 8.29
N VAL A 94 -2.16 -5.66 7.99
CA VAL A 94 -2.27 -4.56 8.96
C VAL A 94 -3.58 -3.83 8.78
N GLY A 95 -4.35 -3.67 9.86
CA GLY A 95 -5.63 -2.96 9.85
C GLY A 95 -6.60 -3.46 10.90
N LYS A 96 -7.80 -2.90 10.90
CA LYS A 96 -8.89 -3.33 11.77
C LYS A 96 -10.02 -3.98 10.98
N ASP A 97 -10.69 -4.93 11.60
CA ASP A 97 -11.95 -5.50 11.13
C ASP A 97 -13.08 -4.46 11.27
N ARG A 98 -13.13 -3.54 10.32
CA ARG A 98 -14.15 -2.50 10.18
C ARG A 98 -14.24 -2.01 8.75
N ILE A 99 -15.36 -1.40 8.41
CA ILE A 99 -15.56 -0.70 7.14
C ILE A 99 -15.38 0.80 7.39
N CYS A 100 -14.39 1.41 6.73
CA CYS A 100 -14.12 2.84 6.79
C CYS A 100 -14.82 3.59 5.66
N TYR A 101 -15.01 2.93 4.51
CA TYR A 101 -15.57 3.52 3.29
C TYR A 101 -16.56 2.56 2.65
N GLY A 102 -17.69 3.11 2.21
CA GLY A 102 -18.76 2.34 1.57
C GLY A 102 -19.84 1.86 2.54
N ALA A 103 -20.74 1.02 2.04
CA ALA A 103 -21.85 0.50 2.83
C ALA A 103 -21.37 -0.54 3.85
N GLN A 104 -21.96 -0.50 5.04
CA GLN A 104 -21.79 -1.53 6.06
C GLN A 104 -22.44 -2.83 5.58
N LEU A 105 -21.81 -3.96 5.92
CA LEU A 105 -22.43 -5.27 5.75
C LEU A 105 -23.44 -5.51 6.90
N LYS A 106 -24.54 -6.17 6.60
CA LYS A 106 -25.54 -6.53 7.59
C LYS A 106 -25.04 -7.75 8.40
N ASP A 107 -24.95 -7.60 9.71
CA ASP A 107 -24.64 -8.66 10.68
C ASP A 107 -23.29 -9.38 10.48
N THR A 108 -22.37 -8.83 9.67
CA THR A 108 -21.07 -9.43 9.38
C THR A 108 -20.02 -8.38 9.02
N THR A 109 -18.76 -8.81 8.83
CA THR A 109 -17.66 -7.99 8.35
C THR A 109 -16.95 -8.69 7.18
N TYR A 110 -16.18 -7.95 6.38
CA TYR A 110 -15.42 -8.57 5.31
C TYR A 110 -14.41 -9.60 5.83
N LEU A 111 -13.82 -9.39 7.00
CA LEU A 111 -12.92 -10.37 7.61
C LEU A 111 -13.66 -11.67 7.96
N LYS A 112 -14.80 -11.56 8.63
CA LYS A 112 -15.62 -12.75 8.98
C LYS A 112 -16.08 -13.53 7.75
N GLU A 113 -16.44 -12.83 6.67
CA GLU A 113 -16.80 -13.49 5.42
C GLU A 113 -15.58 -14.24 4.81
N GLU A 114 -14.40 -13.66 4.86
CA GLU A 114 -13.19 -14.32 4.39
C GLU A 114 -12.75 -15.49 5.28
N GLU A 115 -12.92 -15.38 6.60
CA GLU A 115 -12.70 -16.49 7.55
C GLU A 115 -13.69 -17.64 7.30
N LYS A 116 -14.98 -17.33 7.10
CA LYS A 116 -16.00 -18.33 6.74
C LYS A 116 -15.71 -19.02 5.42
N LYS A 117 -15.25 -18.28 4.42
CA LYS A 117 -14.85 -18.79 3.12
C LYS A 117 -13.63 -19.74 3.24
N GLY A 118 -12.73 -19.49 4.18
CA GLY A 118 -11.54 -20.30 4.40
C GLY A 118 -10.59 -20.38 3.21
N GLY A 119 -9.99 -21.56 3.02
CA GLY A 119 -9.16 -21.86 1.83
C GLY A 119 -7.75 -21.24 1.86
N TYR A 120 -7.25 -20.80 3.01
CA TYR A 120 -5.87 -20.40 3.24
C TYR A 120 -5.32 -20.96 4.56
N ASP A 121 -4.01 -21.09 4.65
CA ASP A 121 -3.33 -21.56 5.85
C ASP A 121 -3.24 -20.43 6.88
N THR A 122 -3.97 -20.56 7.98
CA THR A 122 -4.03 -19.58 9.07
C THR A 122 -2.69 -19.40 9.80
N ASN A 123 -1.77 -20.38 9.70
CA ASN A 123 -0.41 -20.23 10.26
C ASN A 123 0.49 -19.32 9.41
N ARG A 124 0.06 -18.99 8.19
CA ARG A 124 0.81 -18.16 7.24
C ARG A 124 0.14 -16.83 6.89
N VAL A 125 -1.09 -16.62 7.35
CA VAL A 125 -1.80 -15.34 7.20
C VAL A 125 -1.98 -14.69 8.57
N HIS A 126 -1.29 -13.61 8.82
CA HIS A 126 -1.20 -12.96 10.12
C HIS A 126 -1.95 -11.63 10.10
N PHE A 127 -3.11 -11.59 10.74
CA PHE A 127 -3.86 -10.35 11.00
C PHE A 127 -3.30 -9.69 12.26
N VAL A 128 -2.43 -8.72 12.08
CA VAL A 128 -1.67 -8.13 13.19
C VAL A 128 -2.32 -6.89 13.81
N GLY A 129 -3.50 -6.50 13.37
CA GLY A 129 -4.20 -5.32 13.89
C GLY A 129 -3.57 -3.99 13.43
N LEU A 130 -3.90 -2.88 14.12
CA LEU A 130 -3.21 -1.61 13.89
C LEU A 130 -1.84 -1.65 14.57
N ARG A 131 -0.84 -1.08 13.91
CA ARG A 131 0.53 -1.05 14.40
C ARG A 131 0.96 0.36 14.80
N ASN A 132 1.81 0.45 15.82
CA ASN A 132 2.55 1.66 16.10
C ASN A 132 3.56 1.96 14.97
N ARG A 133 4.13 3.17 14.95
CA ARG A 133 5.05 3.59 13.88
C ARG A 133 6.29 2.69 13.75
N GLY A 134 6.83 2.20 14.87
CA GLY A 134 8.02 1.34 14.87
C GLY A 134 7.76 -0.02 14.24
N ASP A 135 6.67 -0.69 14.63
CA ASP A 135 6.30 -1.99 14.05
C ASP A 135 5.85 -1.85 12.60
N TYR A 136 5.15 -0.76 12.26
CA TYR A 136 4.80 -0.44 10.88
C TYR A 136 6.05 -0.33 9.98
N GLN A 137 7.10 0.35 10.47
CA GLN A 137 8.38 0.46 9.78
C GLN A 137 9.03 -0.92 9.60
N LYS A 138 9.08 -1.75 10.66
CA LYS A 138 9.62 -3.12 10.57
C LYS A 138 8.90 -3.94 9.51
N ILE A 139 7.55 -3.90 9.49
CA ILE A 139 6.72 -4.65 8.54
C ILE A 139 7.02 -4.25 7.10
N LEU A 140 7.06 -2.95 6.81
CA LEU A 140 7.31 -2.50 5.44
C LEU A 140 8.75 -2.73 4.99
N ARG A 141 9.75 -2.60 5.88
CA ARG A 141 11.14 -2.96 5.59
C ARG A 141 11.33 -4.44 5.30
N ALA A 142 10.58 -5.30 5.97
CA ALA A 142 10.62 -6.75 5.77
C ALA A 142 9.81 -7.22 4.54
N SER A 143 9.03 -6.34 3.91
CA SER A 143 8.12 -6.70 2.82
C SER A 143 8.86 -7.16 1.56
N SER A 144 8.56 -8.38 1.10
CA SER A 144 8.99 -8.91 -0.20
C SER A 144 8.12 -8.42 -1.35
N CYS A 145 6.84 -8.17 -1.03
CA CYS A 145 5.87 -7.61 -1.96
C CYS A 145 4.77 -6.92 -1.15
N HIS A 146 4.59 -5.62 -1.37
CA HIS A 146 3.47 -4.87 -0.78
C HIS A 146 2.32 -4.81 -1.77
N VAL A 147 1.11 -5.15 -1.33
CA VAL A 147 -0.09 -5.08 -2.18
C VAL A 147 -0.94 -3.89 -1.76
N TYR A 148 -1.13 -2.97 -2.68
CA TYR A 148 -2.01 -1.81 -2.51
C TYR A 148 -3.12 -1.82 -3.55
N LEU A 149 -4.34 -2.02 -3.10
CA LEU A 149 -5.51 -2.03 -3.96
C LEU A 149 -6.45 -0.88 -3.59
N THR A 150 -6.98 -0.23 -4.60
CA THR A 150 -8.06 0.75 -4.44
C THR A 150 -8.91 0.79 -5.72
N ARG A 151 -10.24 0.90 -5.56
CA ARG A 151 -11.08 1.39 -6.66
C ARG A 151 -10.68 2.84 -6.98
N PRO A 152 -11.14 3.45 -8.08
CA PRO A 152 -10.97 4.89 -8.29
C PRO A 152 -11.52 5.67 -7.07
N PHE A 153 -10.60 6.09 -6.19
CA PHE A 153 -10.87 6.71 -4.90
C PHE A 153 -9.61 7.43 -4.40
N VAL A 154 -9.69 8.15 -3.29
CA VAL A 154 -8.56 8.87 -2.67
C VAL A 154 -7.36 7.96 -2.48
N LEU A 155 -6.20 8.38 -2.97
CA LEU A 155 -4.94 7.68 -2.77
C LEU A 155 -4.59 7.66 -1.27
N SER A 156 -4.19 6.50 -0.75
CA SER A 156 -3.83 6.37 0.66
C SER A 156 -2.37 6.80 0.90
N TRP A 157 -2.12 7.45 2.03
CA TRP A 157 -0.75 7.72 2.47
C TRP A 157 0.07 6.43 2.60
N SER A 158 -0.53 5.34 3.08
CA SER A 158 0.17 4.05 3.21
C SER A 158 0.76 3.54 1.90
N PHE A 159 0.17 3.90 0.75
CA PHE A 159 0.74 3.56 -0.56
C PHE A 159 2.03 4.34 -0.84
N LEU A 160 2.00 5.65 -0.64
CA LEU A 160 3.20 6.49 -0.82
C LEU A 160 4.27 6.20 0.24
N GLU A 161 3.87 5.85 1.46
CA GLU A 161 4.78 5.39 2.51
C GLU A 161 5.46 4.08 2.09
N ALA A 162 4.72 3.09 1.58
CA ALA A 162 5.30 1.85 1.06
C ALA A 162 6.26 2.09 -0.11
N MET A 163 5.91 2.99 -1.03
CA MET A 163 6.83 3.45 -2.08
C MET A 163 8.09 4.08 -1.49
N SER A 164 7.94 4.93 -0.46
CA SER A 164 9.06 5.58 0.23
C SER A 164 9.97 4.60 0.97
N PHE A 165 9.42 3.52 1.53
CA PHE A 165 10.19 2.41 2.08
C PHE A 165 10.95 1.60 1.03
N GLY A 166 10.70 1.82 -0.25
CA GLY A 166 11.31 1.06 -1.35
C GLY A 166 10.75 -0.35 -1.48
N CYS A 167 9.52 -0.59 -1.02
CA CYS A 167 8.87 -1.88 -1.18
C CYS A 167 8.68 -2.23 -2.66
N PRO A 168 8.90 -3.48 -3.08
CA PRO A 168 8.32 -3.98 -4.33
C PRO A 168 6.79 -3.94 -4.22
N ILE A 169 6.10 -3.22 -5.12
CA ILE A 169 4.67 -2.97 -4.97
C ILE A 169 3.87 -3.56 -6.13
N VAL A 170 2.76 -4.22 -5.78
CA VAL A 170 1.65 -4.50 -6.70
C VAL A 170 0.53 -3.51 -6.40
N GLY A 171 0.31 -2.56 -7.29
CA GLY A 171 -0.76 -1.58 -7.23
C GLY A 171 -1.96 -1.98 -8.10
N SER A 172 -3.18 -1.52 -7.75
CA SER A 172 -4.31 -1.65 -8.66
C SER A 172 -4.17 -0.75 -9.88
N LYS A 173 -4.45 -1.29 -11.08
CA LYS A 173 -4.55 -0.51 -12.31
C LYS A 173 -5.82 0.34 -12.28
N THR A 174 -5.71 1.49 -11.64
CA THR A 174 -6.78 2.47 -11.48
C THR A 174 -6.22 3.89 -11.59
N PRO A 175 -6.97 4.87 -12.12
CA PRO A 175 -6.43 6.20 -12.41
C PRO A 175 -5.67 6.89 -11.28
N PRO A 176 -6.12 6.84 -10.00
CA PRO A 176 -5.35 7.46 -8.91
C PRO A 176 -4.02 6.77 -8.62
N VAL A 177 -3.89 5.47 -8.87
CA VAL A 177 -2.63 4.72 -8.72
C VAL A 177 -1.72 4.99 -9.92
N GLU A 178 -2.27 4.96 -11.14
CA GLU A 178 -1.54 5.20 -12.40
C GLU A 178 -1.01 6.65 -12.51
N GLU A 179 -1.53 7.60 -11.74
CA GLU A 179 -0.95 8.95 -11.62
C GLU A 179 0.45 8.94 -10.98
N VAL A 180 0.74 7.93 -10.15
CA VAL A 180 1.97 7.86 -9.33
C VAL A 180 2.84 6.67 -9.69
N MET A 181 2.22 5.58 -10.14
CA MET A 181 2.88 4.31 -10.46
C MET A 181 2.71 3.97 -11.94
N GLU A 182 3.82 3.64 -12.58
CA GLU A 182 3.89 3.13 -13.96
C GLU A 182 4.32 1.66 -13.94
N ASP A 183 3.54 0.80 -14.67
CA ASP A 183 3.77 -0.65 -14.70
C ASP A 183 5.16 -1.00 -15.23
N GLY A 184 5.91 -1.79 -14.48
CA GLY A 184 7.27 -2.22 -14.84
C GLY A 184 8.35 -1.15 -14.69
N VAL A 185 8.01 0.08 -14.26
CA VAL A 185 8.95 1.19 -14.04
C VAL A 185 9.22 1.41 -12.55
N ASN A 186 8.18 1.67 -11.75
CA ASN A 186 8.30 1.90 -10.31
C ASN A 186 7.33 1.05 -9.48
N GLY A 187 6.80 -0.03 -10.07
CA GLY A 187 5.95 -1.04 -9.47
C GLY A 187 5.32 -1.92 -10.53
N LEU A 188 4.42 -2.81 -10.12
CA LEU A 188 3.63 -3.64 -11.02
C LEU A 188 2.15 -3.31 -10.83
N LEU A 189 1.41 -3.19 -11.94
CA LEU A 189 -0.02 -2.91 -11.92
C LEU A 189 -0.83 -4.19 -12.17
N ALA A 190 -1.88 -4.39 -11.38
CA ALA A 190 -2.81 -5.49 -11.51
C ALA A 190 -4.25 -4.99 -11.66
N GLU A 191 -5.05 -5.70 -12.45
CA GLU A 191 -6.48 -5.42 -12.57
C GLU A 191 -7.16 -5.55 -11.20
N PHE A 192 -7.82 -4.48 -10.74
CA PHE A 192 -8.36 -4.35 -9.39
C PHE A 192 -9.26 -5.51 -8.95
N ARG A 193 -10.10 -6.02 -9.86
CA ARG A 193 -11.07 -7.09 -9.58
C ARG A 193 -10.61 -8.48 -10.02
N SER A 194 -9.32 -8.67 -10.30
CA SER A 194 -8.80 -9.95 -10.78
C SER A 194 -7.83 -10.55 -9.75
N PRO A 195 -8.30 -11.41 -8.83
CA PRO A 195 -7.43 -12.12 -7.89
C PRO A 195 -6.30 -12.89 -8.60
N TYR A 196 -6.59 -13.47 -9.76
CA TYR A 196 -5.59 -14.17 -10.56
C TYR A 196 -4.47 -13.23 -11.05
N HIS A 197 -4.84 -12.04 -11.56
CA HIS A 197 -3.84 -11.08 -12.02
C HIS A 197 -3.02 -10.50 -10.85
N ILE A 198 -3.68 -10.22 -9.71
CA ILE A 198 -3.01 -9.79 -8.48
C ILE A 198 -2.02 -10.87 -8.02
N ALA A 199 -2.43 -12.14 -7.95
CA ALA A 199 -1.57 -13.25 -7.56
C ALA A 199 -0.35 -13.38 -8.49
N ARG A 200 -0.55 -13.32 -9.80
CA ARG A 200 0.55 -13.35 -10.78
C ARG A 200 1.56 -12.22 -10.60
N LYS A 201 1.09 -11.00 -10.34
CA LYS A 201 1.99 -9.85 -10.10
C LYS A 201 2.74 -9.96 -8.78
N ILE A 202 2.14 -10.56 -7.75
CA ILE A 202 2.84 -10.91 -6.51
C ILE A 202 3.94 -11.92 -6.80
N GLU A 203 3.62 -13.01 -7.50
CA GLU A 203 4.57 -14.06 -7.88
C GLU A 203 5.72 -13.49 -8.73
N GLU A 204 5.46 -12.57 -9.67
CA GLU A 204 6.47 -11.89 -10.49
C GLU A 204 7.52 -11.16 -9.63
N HIS A 205 7.12 -10.52 -8.52
CA HIS A 205 8.05 -9.92 -7.57
C HIS A 205 8.84 -10.96 -6.76
N LEU A 206 8.18 -12.04 -6.35
CA LEU A 206 8.80 -13.08 -5.54
C LEU A 206 9.76 -13.95 -6.36
N ASP A 207 9.48 -14.15 -7.65
CA ASP A 207 10.36 -14.89 -8.59
C ASP A 207 11.60 -14.09 -8.99
N ASN A 208 11.52 -12.76 -8.96
CA ASN A 208 12.63 -11.89 -9.34
C ASN A 208 12.85 -10.77 -8.31
N PRO A 209 13.38 -11.11 -7.13
CA PRO A 209 13.57 -10.16 -6.02
C PRO A 209 14.50 -9.00 -6.37
N GLU A 210 15.50 -9.19 -7.24
CA GLU A 210 16.38 -8.12 -7.70
C GLU A 210 15.63 -7.08 -8.54
N ARG A 211 14.81 -7.53 -9.47
CA ARG A 211 13.94 -6.63 -10.25
C ARG A 211 12.95 -5.92 -9.32
N GLY A 212 12.37 -6.64 -8.36
CA GLY A 212 11.49 -6.05 -7.34
C GLY A 212 12.18 -4.94 -6.57
N ARG A 213 13.44 -5.15 -6.15
CA ARG A 213 14.25 -4.13 -5.46
C ARG A 213 14.49 -2.89 -6.32
N LEU A 214 14.81 -3.06 -7.62
CA LEU A 214 15.00 -1.93 -8.53
C LEU A 214 13.71 -1.12 -8.73
N LEU A 215 12.56 -1.78 -8.89
CA LEU A 215 11.26 -1.11 -8.98
C LEU A 215 10.94 -0.36 -7.69
N GLY A 216 11.19 -0.96 -6.52
CA GLY A 216 11.02 -0.33 -5.22
C GLY A 216 11.92 0.90 -5.03
N GLN A 217 13.17 0.85 -5.49
CA GLN A 217 14.07 2.00 -5.48
C GLN A 217 13.50 3.17 -6.31
N ARG A 218 13.04 2.91 -7.54
CA ARG A 218 12.41 3.92 -8.40
C ARG A 218 11.10 4.46 -7.80
N ALA A 219 10.33 3.60 -7.11
CA ALA A 219 9.16 4.03 -6.36
C ALA A 219 9.55 5.06 -5.28
N ARG A 220 10.62 4.79 -4.53
CA ARG A 220 11.15 5.72 -3.53
C ARG A 220 11.60 7.05 -4.16
N GLU A 221 12.35 7.00 -5.25
CA GLU A 221 12.79 8.19 -6.00
C GLU A 221 11.58 9.06 -6.41
N THR A 222 10.51 8.43 -6.91
CA THR A 222 9.25 9.12 -7.26
C THR A 222 8.65 9.87 -6.06
N VAL A 223 8.64 9.25 -4.86
CA VAL A 223 8.11 9.90 -3.65
C VAL A 223 9.01 11.02 -3.18
N GLN A 224 10.32 10.83 -3.17
CA GLN A 224 11.30 11.86 -2.78
C GLN A 224 11.23 13.08 -3.70
N GLU A 225 11.01 12.86 -5.00
CA GLU A 225 10.90 13.93 -5.98
C GLU A 225 9.60 14.71 -5.85
N ARG A 226 8.47 14.01 -5.70
CA ARG A 226 7.12 14.60 -5.87
C ARG A 226 6.37 14.84 -4.56
N PHE A 227 6.64 14.07 -3.51
CA PHE A 227 5.82 13.98 -2.31
C PHE A 227 6.62 14.11 -1.00
N GLU A 228 7.87 14.57 -1.05
CA GLU A 228 8.68 14.80 0.16
C GLU A 228 8.01 15.85 1.05
N LEU A 229 7.96 15.56 2.37
CA LEU A 229 7.18 16.31 3.36
C LEU A 229 7.48 17.81 3.35
N TYR A 230 8.75 18.21 3.49
CA TYR A 230 9.12 19.62 3.58
C TYR A 230 8.87 20.39 2.28
N LYS A 231 9.03 19.72 1.14
CA LYS A 231 8.72 20.30 -0.17
C LYS A 231 7.22 20.57 -0.31
N CYS A 232 6.39 19.63 0.12
CA CYS A 232 4.93 19.78 0.10
C CYS A 232 4.46 20.84 1.11
N MET A 233 5.04 20.88 2.32
CA MET A 233 4.74 21.88 3.33
C MET A 233 5.07 23.30 2.85
N ARG A 234 6.24 23.51 2.25
CA ARG A 234 6.60 24.81 1.66
C ARG A 234 5.61 25.25 0.60
N ALA A 235 5.19 24.35 -0.29
CA ALA A 235 4.19 24.69 -1.31
C ALA A 235 2.84 25.11 -0.69
N GLN A 236 2.45 24.52 0.45
CA GLN A 236 1.26 24.92 1.20
C GLN A 236 1.46 26.31 1.87
N GLU A 237 2.61 26.53 2.51
CA GLU A 237 2.96 27.81 3.12
C GLU A 237 2.98 28.94 2.08
N ASP A 238 3.63 28.74 0.94
CA ASP A 238 3.69 29.71 -0.16
C ASP A 238 2.29 30.07 -0.65
N LEU A 239 1.41 29.08 -0.76
CA LEU A 239 0.02 29.32 -1.11
C LEU A 239 -0.69 30.17 -0.05
N MET A 240 -0.52 29.85 1.24
CA MET A 240 -1.13 30.63 2.34
C MET A 240 -0.65 32.08 2.33
N TYR A 241 0.66 32.32 2.20
CA TYR A 241 1.20 33.68 2.12
C TYR A 241 0.71 34.44 0.90
N SER A 242 0.48 33.77 -0.21
CA SER A 242 -0.08 34.40 -1.43
C SER A 242 -1.54 34.88 -1.29
N LEU A 243 -2.26 34.33 -0.30
CA LEU A 243 -3.66 34.69 -0.03
C LEU A 243 -3.84 35.83 0.98
N VAL A 244 -2.78 36.17 1.73
CA VAL A 244 -2.79 37.20 2.80
C VAL A 244 -2.24 38.53 2.30
N ARG A 245 -1.61 38.55 1.14
CA ARG A 245 -1.14 39.78 0.45
C ARG A 245 -2.25 40.31 -0.46
#